data_dfd1700d04e248ebfc50d9a40346a6bb
#
_entry.id   dfd1700d04e248ebfc50d9a40346a6bb
#
_cell.length_a   1.000
_cell.length_b   1.000
_cell.length_c   1.000
_cell.angle_alpha   90.00
_cell.angle_beta   90.00
_cell.angle_gamma   90.00
#
_symmetry.space_group_name_H-M   'P 1'
#
loop_
_entity.id
_entity.type
_entity.pdbx_description
1 polymer ?
#
loop_
_entity_poly.entity_id
_entity_poly.type
_entity_poly.pdbx_seq_one_letter_code
_entity_poly.pdbx_strand_id
1 'polypeptide(L)'
;MNSRFLTLVKGLALAAVLACSAMSYQNLAVTQDIPQNYALCPDDEVTINSVQVKEIAAKSFHIDQNGEINCPLLGRVHVAGSTVRQAEALLSTKLTTFYREPDVALSISGLHLETLSVIGAVGTPGVRQVRGRMTLLEVLSASGGVRTDAGPLVKITRAKEYGPIPHPTAHESASGESIADINLKSLMDERNPEENILVQPHDVISIPLAEVVYVVGNVKRAGGFPLGGKPNLSVLQALSLAEGLDARASPKNARILRRSTDADDEAIQTPVDLKAILAGKAKDVTLRPNDILFIPNSAAKSAGVRTIEALLQVATGVAMHY
;
A
#
# COMPACT_ATOMS: atom_id res chain seq x y z
N MET A 1 -6.53 20.23 -67.29
CA MET A 1 -5.72 19.23 -66.58
C MET A 1 -5.97 19.41 -65.10
N ASN A 2 -6.50 18.44 -64.36
CA ASN A 2 -6.59 18.28 -62.88
C ASN A 2 -7.94 18.53 -62.15
N SER A 3 -9.07 18.17 -62.74
CA SER A 3 -10.28 18.02 -61.87
C SER A 3 -10.50 16.56 -61.40
N ARG A 4 -9.91 15.58 -62.07
CA ARG A 4 -10.02 14.13 -61.71
C ARG A 4 -9.09 13.65 -60.61
N PHE A 5 -8.02 14.41 -60.32
CA PHE A 5 -7.07 14.08 -59.22
C PHE A 5 -7.59 14.48 -57.86
N LEU A 6 -8.41 15.55 -57.79
CA LEU A 6 -8.94 16.06 -56.52
C LEU A 6 -10.09 15.20 -55.95
N THR A 7 -10.82 14.48 -56.83
CA THR A 7 -11.91 13.57 -56.44
C THR A 7 -11.37 12.23 -55.93
N LEU A 8 -10.21 11.76 -56.44
CA LEU A 8 -9.60 10.49 -56.01
C LEU A 8 -8.98 10.62 -54.60
N VAL A 9 -8.37 11.76 -54.27
CA VAL A 9 -7.77 12.01 -52.95
C VAL A 9 -8.83 12.19 -51.86
N LYS A 10 -9.97 12.79 -52.17
CA LYS A 10 -11.08 12.91 -51.22
C LYS A 10 -11.79 11.58 -50.95
N GLY A 11 -11.85 10.69 -51.91
CA GLY A 11 -12.41 9.33 -51.73
C GLY A 11 -11.53 8.42 -50.86
N LEU A 12 -10.22 8.53 -50.98
CA LEU A 12 -9.28 7.73 -50.18
C LEU A 12 -9.23 8.20 -48.72
N ALA A 13 -9.36 9.53 -48.46
CA ALA A 13 -9.37 10.08 -47.09
C ALA A 13 -10.66 9.72 -46.33
N LEU A 14 -11.80 9.63 -47.00
CA LEU A 14 -13.08 9.27 -46.38
C LEU A 14 -13.14 7.75 -46.07
N ALA A 15 -12.52 6.89 -46.88
CA ALA A 15 -12.42 5.47 -46.63
C ALA A 15 -11.47 5.16 -45.43
N ALA A 16 -10.40 5.94 -45.22
CA ALA A 16 -9.47 5.76 -44.13
C ALA A 16 -10.10 6.19 -42.76
N VAL A 17 -10.98 7.18 -42.74
CA VAL A 17 -11.67 7.62 -41.50
C VAL A 17 -12.77 6.64 -41.10
N LEU A 18 -13.44 5.99 -42.06
CA LEU A 18 -14.44 4.93 -41.79
C LEU A 18 -13.82 3.60 -41.33
N ALA A 19 -12.58 3.30 -41.77
CA ALA A 19 -11.86 2.12 -41.30
C ALA A 19 -11.29 2.25 -39.90
N CYS A 20 -11.00 3.49 -39.47
CA CYS A 20 -10.50 3.78 -38.08
C CYS A 20 -11.59 3.75 -37.02
N SER A 21 -12.86 3.91 -37.37
CA SER A 21 -13.97 3.87 -36.41
C SER A 21 -14.55 2.45 -36.19
N ALA A 22 -14.13 1.46 -36.96
CA ALA A 22 -14.53 0.06 -36.75
C ALA A 22 -13.56 -0.74 -35.85
N MET A 23 -12.49 -0.12 -35.36
CA MET A 23 -11.44 -0.81 -34.64
C MET A 23 -11.43 -0.42 -33.14
N SER A 24 -12.59 -0.42 -32.49
CA SER A 24 -12.61 -0.12 -31.05
C SER A 24 -13.88 -0.58 -30.38
N TYR A 25 -14.11 -1.86 -30.31
CA TYR A 25 -14.87 -2.51 -29.21
C TYR A 25 -14.52 -4.00 -29.22
N GLN A 26 -13.24 -4.32 -29.19
CA GLN A 26 -12.88 -5.61 -28.61
C GLN A 26 -13.07 -5.44 -27.11
N ASN A 27 -14.22 -5.90 -26.63
CA ASN A 27 -14.45 -6.21 -25.24
C ASN A 27 -13.35 -7.22 -24.87
N LEU A 28 -12.25 -6.71 -24.30
CA LEU A 28 -11.29 -7.53 -23.57
C LEU A 28 -12.08 -8.07 -22.37
N ALA A 29 -12.77 -9.19 -22.60
CA ALA A 29 -13.09 -10.08 -21.51
C ALA A 29 -11.73 -10.41 -20.88
N VAL A 30 -11.41 -9.76 -19.79
CA VAL A 30 -10.30 -10.12 -18.92
C VAL A 30 -10.65 -11.52 -18.45
N THR A 31 -10.10 -12.51 -19.15
CA THR A 31 -10.12 -13.90 -18.71
C THR A 31 -9.28 -13.88 -17.42
N GLN A 32 -9.95 -13.67 -16.30
CA GLN A 32 -9.32 -13.75 -15.00
C GLN A 32 -8.87 -15.20 -14.86
N ASP A 33 -7.58 -15.39 -14.81
CA ASP A 33 -6.96 -16.70 -14.61
C ASP A 33 -7.31 -17.16 -13.18
N ILE A 34 -8.42 -17.89 -13.06
CA ILE A 34 -8.93 -18.37 -11.76
C ILE A 34 -8.06 -19.57 -11.39
N PRO A 35 -7.36 -19.54 -10.24
CA PRO A 35 -6.54 -20.66 -9.80
C PRO A 35 -7.37 -21.96 -9.77
N GLN A 36 -6.81 -23.06 -10.25
CA GLN A 36 -7.50 -24.36 -10.26
C GLN A 36 -7.93 -24.84 -8.85
N ASN A 37 -7.29 -24.31 -7.81
CA ASN A 37 -7.59 -24.59 -6.41
C ASN A 37 -8.48 -23.53 -5.74
N TYR A 38 -9.13 -22.66 -6.53
CA TYR A 38 -10.04 -21.66 -5.98
C TYR A 38 -11.18 -22.36 -5.26
N ALA A 39 -11.38 -22.05 -3.98
CA ALA A 39 -12.54 -22.48 -3.21
C ALA A 39 -13.65 -21.44 -3.37
N LEU A 40 -14.84 -21.90 -3.76
CA LEU A 40 -16.03 -21.07 -3.92
C LEU A 40 -16.37 -20.36 -2.60
N CYS A 41 -16.64 -19.06 -2.68
CA CYS A 41 -16.99 -18.23 -1.54
C CYS A 41 -18.46 -17.79 -1.61
N PRO A 42 -19.07 -17.41 -0.46
CA PRO A 42 -20.34 -16.68 -0.49
C PRO A 42 -20.23 -15.45 -1.39
N ASP A 43 -21.36 -15.07 -2.00
CA ASP A 43 -21.49 -13.97 -2.96
C ASP A 43 -20.82 -14.18 -4.33
N ASP A 44 -20.14 -15.31 -4.56
CA ASP A 44 -19.71 -15.69 -5.91
C ASP A 44 -20.92 -16.05 -6.81
N GLU A 45 -20.78 -15.78 -8.08
CA GLU A 45 -21.75 -16.19 -9.11
C GLU A 45 -21.16 -17.33 -9.95
N VAL A 46 -21.87 -18.43 -10.03
CA VAL A 46 -21.48 -19.62 -10.78
C VAL A 46 -22.47 -19.93 -11.88
N THR A 47 -22.00 -20.27 -13.04
CA THR A 47 -22.83 -20.74 -14.15
C THR A 47 -22.70 -22.25 -14.28
N ILE A 48 -23.83 -22.93 -14.25
CA ILE A 48 -23.89 -24.38 -14.41
C ILE A 48 -24.31 -24.70 -15.85
N ASN A 49 -23.53 -25.54 -16.51
CA ASN A 49 -23.81 -26.05 -17.84
C ASN A 49 -24.08 -27.57 -17.74
N SER A 50 -25.11 -28.02 -18.39
CA SER A 50 -25.43 -29.45 -18.58
C SER A 50 -26.12 -29.67 -19.88
N VAL A 51 -25.72 -30.72 -20.62
CA VAL A 51 -26.38 -31.08 -21.86
C VAL A 51 -27.70 -31.80 -21.58
N GLN A 52 -27.78 -32.50 -20.48
CA GLN A 52 -28.90 -33.40 -20.15
C GLN A 52 -29.96 -32.71 -19.32
N VAL A 53 -29.57 -31.76 -18.48
CA VAL A 53 -30.46 -31.10 -17.52
C VAL A 53 -30.76 -29.67 -17.98
N LYS A 54 -31.80 -29.51 -18.81
CA LYS A 54 -32.16 -28.22 -19.40
C LYS A 54 -32.56 -27.16 -18.39
N GLU A 55 -33.05 -27.58 -17.23
CA GLU A 55 -33.52 -26.70 -16.15
C GLU A 55 -32.41 -25.89 -15.52
N ILE A 56 -31.16 -26.38 -15.57
CA ILE A 56 -29.98 -25.71 -15.01
C ILE A 56 -29.00 -25.24 -16.09
N ALA A 57 -29.21 -25.66 -17.34
CA ALA A 57 -28.29 -25.37 -18.43
C ALA A 57 -28.15 -23.87 -18.68
N ALA A 58 -26.91 -23.37 -18.71
CA ALA A 58 -26.55 -21.97 -18.96
C ALA A 58 -27.23 -20.96 -18.00
N LYS A 59 -27.52 -21.36 -16.77
CA LYS A 59 -28.06 -20.48 -15.74
C LYS A 59 -26.99 -20.10 -14.73
N SER A 60 -26.98 -18.83 -14.37
CA SER A 60 -26.14 -18.31 -13.28
C SER A 60 -26.86 -18.49 -11.96
N PHE A 61 -26.12 -18.92 -10.95
CA PHE A 61 -26.56 -19.10 -9.57
C PHE A 61 -25.66 -18.31 -8.65
N HIS A 62 -26.27 -17.55 -7.78
CA HIS A 62 -25.57 -16.80 -6.73
C HIS A 62 -25.40 -17.71 -5.50
N ILE A 63 -24.20 -17.75 -4.94
CA ILE A 63 -23.91 -18.45 -3.68
C ILE A 63 -24.34 -17.53 -2.54
N ASP A 64 -25.31 -17.95 -1.75
CA ASP A 64 -25.81 -17.15 -0.63
C ASP A 64 -24.79 -17.08 0.54
N GLN A 65 -25.10 -16.26 1.54
CA GLN A 65 -24.23 -16.09 2.71
C GLN A 65 -24.06 -17.36 3.55
N ASN A 66 -24.96 -18.35 3.39
CA ASN A 66 -24.80 -19.67 3.99
C ASN A 66 -23.92 -20.61 3.16
N GLY A 67 -23.41 -20.12 2.03
CA GLY A 67 -22.59 -20.91 1.11
C GLY A 67 -23.42 -21.86 0.21
N GLU A 68 -24.73 -21.61 0.05
CA GLU A 68 -25.63 -22.47 -0.70
C GLU A 68 -26.03 -21.84 -2.04
N ILE A 69 -26.21 -22.69 -3.06
CA ILE A 69 -26.89 -22.31 -4.30
C ILE A 69 -28.30 -22.93 -4.32
N ASN A 70 -29.28 -22.17 -4.81
CA ASN A 70 -30.64 -22.68 -5.01
C ASN A 70 -30.77 -23.24 -6.42
N CYS A 71 -30.55 -24.55 -6.55
CA CYS A 71 -30.55 -25.25 -7.84
C CYS A 71 -31.92 -25.88 -8.10
N PRO A 72 -32.56 -25.66 -9.27
CA PRO A 72 -33.76 -26.37 -9.65
C PRO A 72 -33.57 -27.88 -9.52
N LEU A 73 -34.61 -28.59 -9.10
CA LEU A 73 -34.61 -30.02 -8.83
C LEU A 73 -33.89 -30.48 -7.56
N LEU A 74 -32.79 -29.84 -7.19
CA LEU A 74 -31.96 -30.22 -6.03
C LEU A 74 -32.28 -29.41 -4.78
N GLY A 75 -32.92 -28.23 -4.94
CA GLY A 75 -33.11 -27.29 -3.87
C GLY A 75 -31.82 -26.60 -3.45
N ARG A 76 -31.62 -26.38 -2.16
CA ARG A 76 -30.41 -25.75 -1.62
C ARG A 76 -29.26 -26.76 -1.55
N VAL A 77 -28.14 -26.39 -2.14
CA VAL A 77 -26.90 -27.21 -2.16
C VAL A 77 -25.75 -26.36 -1.65
N HIS A 78 -25.11 -26.80 -0.57
CA HIS A 78 -23.94 -26.14 -0.03
C HIS A 78 -22.72 -26.41 -0.94
N VAL A 79 -22.12 -25.32 -1.45
CA VAL A 79 -20.96 -25.38 -2.38
C VAL A 79 -19.79 -24.53 -1.90
N ALA A 80 -19.98 -23.64 -0.93
CA ALA A 80 -18.89 -22.81 -0.41
C ALA A 80 -17.80 -23.68 0.25
N GLY A 81 -16.55 -23.23 0.10
CA GLY A 81 -15.37 -23.97 0.57
C GLY A 81 -14.96 -25.15 -0.33
N SER A 82 -15.77 -25.50 -1.34
CA SER A 82 -15.44 -26.52 -2.33
C SER A 82 -14.74 -25.91 -3.53
N THR A 83 -13.83 -26.65 -4.15
CA THR A 83 -13.31 -26.27 -5.48
C THR A 83 -14.38 -26.50 -6.53
N VAL A 84 -14.22 -25.87 -7.72
CA VAL A 84 -15.13 -26.07 -8.86
C VAL A 84 -15.34 -27.57 -9.14
N ARG A 85 -14.27 -28.37 -9.19
CA ARG A 85 -14.33 -29.81 -9.42
C ARG A 85 -15.12 -30.55 -8.32
N GLN A 86 -14.95 -30.17 -7.06
CA GLN A 86 -15.68 -30.79 -5.96
C GLN A 86 -17.16 -30.44 -6.02
N ALA A 87 -17.50 -29.20 -6.37
CA ALA A 87 -18.87 -28.77 -6.57
C ALA A 87 -19.54 -29.47 -7.76
N GLU A 88 -18.83 -29.64 -8.90
CA GLU A 88 -19.29 -30.44 -10.04
C GLU A 88 -19.62 -31.88 -9.65
N ALA A 89 -18.69 -32.54 -8.95
CA ALA A 89 -18.88 -33.91 -8.48
C ALA A 89 -20.06 -34.04 -7.51
N LEU A 90 -20.24 -33.08 -6.60
CA LEU A 90 -21.34 -33.02 -5.66
C LEU A 90 -22.68 -32.86 -6.37
N LEU A 91 -22.77 -31.93 -7.35
CA LEU A 91 -23.98 -31.68 -8.11
C LEU A 91 -24.33 -32.89 -9.01
N SER A 92 -23.33 -33.46 -9.69
CA SER A 92 -23.52 -34.68 -10.50
C SER A 92 -24.05 -35.81 -9.64
N THR A 93 -23.45 -36.07 -8.46
CA THR A 93 -23.92 -37.13 -7.55
C THR A 93 -25.38 -36.91 -7.12
N LYS A 94 -25.76 -35.67 -6.78
CA LYS A 94 -27.15 -35.37 -6.37
C LYS A 94 -28.12 -35.51 -7.53
N LEU A 95 -27.72 -35.19 -8.76
CA LEU A 95 -28.56 -35.30 -9.95
C LEU A 95 -28.76 -36.74 -10.42
N THR A 96 -27.96 -37.70 -9.99
CA THR A 96 -28.17 -39.13 -10.33
C THR A 96 -29.52 -39.68 -9.86
N THR A 97 -30.15 -39.01 -8.90
CA THR A 97 -31.51 -39.34 -8.48
C THR A 97 -32.56 -39.07 -9.57
N PHE A 98 -32.29 -38.14 -10.46
CA PHE A 98 -33.26 -37.70 -11.48
C PHE A 98 -32.80 -38.05 -12.89
N TYR A 99 -31.50 -38.17 -13.15
CA TYR A 99 -30.89 -38.39 -14.44
C TYR A 99 -29.86 -39.49 -14.40
N ARG A 100 -29.77 -40.27 -15.49
CA ARG A 100 -28.75 -41.31 -15.62
C ARG A 100 -27.46 -40.68 -16.12
N GLU A 101 -26.38 -40.73 -15.34
CA GLU A 101 -25.04 -40.18 -15.67
C GLU A 101 -25.11 -38.68 -16.08
N PRO A 102 -25.58 -37.80 -15.21
CA PRO A 102 -25.68 -36.38 -15.53
C PRO A 102 -24.29 -35.74 -15.72
N ASP A 103 -24.08 -35.09 -16.86
CA ASP A 103 -22.89 -34.29 -17.11
C ASP A 103 -23.11 -32.86 -16.60
N VAL A 104 -22.27 -32.42 -15.66
CA VAL A 104 -22.35 -31.10 -15.03
C VAL A 104 -21.00 -30.41 -15.13
N ALA A 105 -20.96 -29.31 -15.83
CA ALA A 105 -19.81 -28.41 -15.86
C ALA A 105 -20.16 -27.10 -15.11
N LEU A 106 -19.30 -26.68 -14.19
CA LEU A 106 -19.46 -25.46 -13.43
C LEU A 106 -18.37 -24.47 -13.81
N SER A 107 -18.76 -23.25 -14.13
CA SER A 107 -17.83 -22.14 -14.39
C SER A 107 -18.18 -20.97 -13.50
N ILE A 108 -17.17 -20.26 -13.01
CA ILE A 108 -17.37 -19.05 -12.22
C ILE A 108 -17.65 -17.91 -13.20
N SER A 109 -18.84 -17.31 -13.12
CA SER A 109 -19.28 -16.20 -13.97
C SER A 109 -19.06 -14.84 -13.32
N GLY A 110 -19.05 -14.78 -11.99
CA GLY A 110 -18.75 -13.59 -11.22
C GLY A 110 -18.03 -13.95 -9.93
N LEU A 111 -16.89 -13.30 -9.71
CA LEU A 111 -16.18 -13.41 -8.44
C LEU A 111 -16.65 -12.27 -7.56
N HIS A 112 -17.04 -12.58 -6.33
CA HIS A 112 -17.18 -11.54 -5.31
C HIS A 112 -15.78 -11.08 -4.92
N LEU A 113 -15.40 -9.92 -5.44
CA LEU A 113 -14.11 -9.32 -5.16
C LEU A 113 -14.27 -8.33 -4.02
N GLU A 114 -13.88 -8.77 -2.85
CA GLU A 114 -13.77 -7.89 -1.71
C GLU A 114 -12.52 -7.02 -1.84
N THR A 115 -12.57 -5.83 -1.29
CA THR A 115 -11.47 -4.86 -1.42
C THR A 115 -10.91 -4.49 -0.06
N LEU A 116 -9.62 -4.19 -0.04
CA LEU A 116 -8.95 -3.52 1.08
C LEU A 116 -8.15 -2.32 0.56
N SER A 117 -7.79 -1.42 1.45
CA SER A 117 -7.05 -0.22 1.10
C SER A 117 -5.61 -0.30 1.59
N VAL A 118 -4.64 -0.03 0.69
CA VAL A 118 -3.21 0.09 1.05
C VAL A 118 -2.76 1.51 0.76
N ILE A 119 -2.29 2.21 1.79
CA ILE A 119 -1.90 3.62 1.70
C ILE A 119 -0.49 3.86 2.26
N GLY A 120 0.15 4.93 1.81
CA GLY A 120 1.46 5.37 2.31
C GLY A 120 2.64 4.84 1.51
N ALA A 121 3.72 4.46 2.18
CA ALA A 121 5.02 4.15 1.60
C ALA A 121 5.12 2.74 0.99
N VAL A 122 4.29 2.46 -0.02
CA VAL A 122 4.32 1.25 -0.86
C VAL A 122 4.57 1.63 -2.31
N GLY A 123 4.96 0.66 -3.12
CA GLY A 123 5.24 0.88 -4.54
C GLY A 123 4.04 1.41 -5.31
N THR A 124 2.86 0.83 -5.09
CA THR A 124 1.59 1.23 -5.74
C THR A 124 0.48 1.28 -4.69
N PRO A 125 0.25 2.43 -4.02
CA PRO A 125 -0.85 2.59 -3.08
C PRO A 125 -2.21 2.57 -3.81
N GLY A 126 -3.27 2.21 -3.10
CA GLY A 126 -4.63 2.20 -3.62
C GLY A 126 -5.47 1.05 -3.09
N VAL A 127 -6.67 0.93 -3.64
CA VAL A 127 -7.58 -0.17 -3.32
C VAL A 127 -7.11 -1.45 -4.00
N ARG A 128 -7.05 -2.54 -3.25
CA ARG A 128 -6.67 -3.88 -3.72
C ARG A 128 -7.83 -4.83 -3.61
N GLN A 129 -8.00 -5.63 -4.65
CA GLN A 129 -8.96 -6.74 -4.60
C GLN A 129 -8.33 -7.90 -3.84
N VAL A 130 -9.06 -8.41 -2.86
CA VAL A 130 -8.68 -9.56 -2.06
C VAL A 130 -9.47 -10.76 -2.52
N ARG A 131 -8.80 -11.86 -2.76
CA ARG A 131 -9.40 -13.14 -3.11
C ARG A 131 -9.15 -14.13 -1.99
N GLY A 132 -10.20 -14.44 -1.24
CA GLY A 132 -10.08 -15.35 -0.12
C GLY A 132 -9.20 -14.80 1.01
N ARG A 133 -8.44 -15.69 1.66
CA ARG A 133 -7.56 -15.31 2.78
C ARG A 133 -6.19 -14.93 2.24
N MET A 134 -5.78 -13.68 2.44
CA MET A 134 -4.45 -13.18 2.12
C MET A 134 -3.72 -12.78 3.39
N THR A 135 -2.42 -12.99 3.40
CA THR A 135 -1.55 -12.51 4.48
C THR A 135 -1.13 -11.07 4.24
N LEU A 136 -0.71 -10.38 5.29
CA LEU A 136 -0.19 -9.02 5.19
C LEU A 136 0.96 -8.92 4.18
N LEU A 137 1.90 -9.88 4.22
CA LEU A 137 3.06 -9.90 3.32
C LEU A 137 2.65 -10.06 1.85
N GLU A 138 1.66 -10.90 1.55
CA GLU A 138 1.12 -11.07 0.19
C GLU A 138 0.49 -9.77 -0.32
N VAL A 139 -0.28 -9.08 0.52
CA VAL A 139 -0.89 -7.78 0.15
C VAL A 139 0.17 -6.70 -0.09
N LEU A 140 1.19 -6.62 0.77
CA LEU A 140 2.30 -5.69 0.57
C LEU A 140 3.07 -5.99 -0.72
N SER A 141 3.32 -7.27 -1.01
CA SER A 141 3.97 -7.70 -2.26
C SER A 141 3.12 -7.35 -3.49
N ALA A 142 1.81 -7.60 -3.45
CA ALA A 142 0.88 -7.22 -4.50
C ALA A 142 0.76 -5.70 -4.69
N SER A 143 1.12 -4.91 -3.67
CA SER A 143 1.18 -3.45 -3.71
C SER A 143 2.54 -2.91 -4.18
N GLY A 144 3.36 -3.75 -4.82
CA GLY A 144 4.68 -3.37 -5.33
C GLY A 144 5.76 -3.29 -4.27
N GLY A 145 5.54 -3.91 -3.11
CA GLY A 145 6.46 -3.93 -1.99
C GLY A 145 6.49 -2.63 -1.19
N VAL A 146 7.26 -2.64 -0.13
CA VAL A 146 7.47 -1.49 0.74
C VAL A 146 8.60 -0.62 0.20
N ARG A 147 8.41 0.70 0.20
CA ARG A 147 9.41 1.66 -0.27
C ARG A 147 10.57 1.77 0.73
N THR A 148 11.72 2.23 0.24
CA THR A 148 12.95 2.43 1.05
C THR A 148 12.83 3.57 2.07
N ASP A 149 11.89 4.49 1.86
CA ASP A 149 11.56 5.60 2.76
C ASP A 149 10.40 5.30 3.70
N ALA A 150 9.95 4.05 3.77
CA ALA A 150 8.91 3.60 4.68
C ALA A 150 9.35 3.65 6.14
N GLY A 151 8.40 3.95 7.01
CA GLY A 151 8.57 3.86 8.46
C GLY A 151 8.68 2.41 8.95
N PRO A 152 9.02 2.22 10.22
CA PRO A 152 9.28 0.90 10.78
C PRO A 152 8.04 0.09 11.10
N LEU A 153 6.86 0.70 11.08
CA LEU A 153 5.60 0.11 11.48
C LEU A 153 4.60 0.11 10.32
N VAL A 154 3.87 -0.98 10.21
CA VAL A 154 2.67 -1.09 9.38
C VAL A 154 1.47 -1.02 10.32
N LYS A 155 0.59 -0.05 10.11
CA LYS A 155 -0.65 0.10 10.86
C LYS A 155 -1.78 -0.54 10.09
N ILE A 156 -2.51 -1.45 10.73
CA ILE A 156 -3.74 -2.02 10.19
C ILE A 156 -4.91 -1.50 11.01
N THR A 157 -5.91 -0.99 10.33
CA THR A 157 -7.17 -0.53 10.93
C THR A 157 -8.30 -1.36 10.38
N ARG A 158 -9.10 -1.95 11.26
CA ARG A 158 -10.26 -2.77 10.96
C ARG A 158 -11.50 -2.20 11.61
N ALA A 159 -12.58 -2.05 10.84
CA ALA A 159 -13.84 -1.57 11.37
C ALA A 159 -14.41 -2.56 12.39
N LYS A 160 -15.12 -2.03 13.38
CA LYS A 160 -15.68 -2.79 14.52
C LYS A 160 -16.52 -3.99 14.11
N GLU A 161 -17.25 -3.87 13.01
CA GLU A 161 -18.14 -4.91 12.49
C GLU A 161 -17.43 -6.19 12.04
N TYR A 162 -16.12 -6.08 11.71
CA TYR A 162 -15.29 -7.22 11.29
C TYR A 162 -14.49 -7.85 12.43
N GLY A 163 -14.71 -7.39 13.67
CA GLY A 163 -14.08 -7.94 14.88
C GLY A 163 -12.63 -7.49 15.10
N PRO A 164 -12.01 -7.95 16.19
CA PRO A 164 -10.66 -7.54 16.57
C PRO A 164 -9.60 -8.16 15.64
N ILE A 165 -8.50 -7.43 15.46
CA ILE A 165 -7.32 -7.94 14.76
C ILE A 165 -6.60 -8.93 15.71
N PRO A 166 -6.28 -10.16 15.27
CA PRO A 166 -5.62 -11.17 16.10
C PRO A 166 -4.10 -10.90 16.19
N HIS A 167 -3.71 -9.83 16.86
CA HIS A 167 -2.30 -9.46 17.05
C HIS A 167 -2.06 -8.90 18.46
N PRO A 168 -0.89 -9.15 19.10
CA PRO A 168 -0.61 -8.68 20.47
C PRO A 168 -0.64 -7.17 20.65
N THR A 169 -0.32 -6.40 19.62
CA THR A 169 -0.37 -4.93 19.65
C THR A 169 -1.76 -4.35 19.37
N ALA A 170 -2.73 -5.22 19.07
CA ALA A 170 -4.07 -4.77 18.74
C ALA A 170 -4.73 -4.07 19.93
N HIS A 171 -5.29 -2.91 19.67
CA HIS A 171 -6.05 -2.11 20.64
C HIS A 171 -7.27 -1.49 19.97
N GLU A 172 -8.25 -1.14 20.77
CA GLU A 172 -9.47 -0.48 20.29
C GLU A 172 -9.27 1.04 20.28
N SER A 173 -9.60 1.66 19.16
CA SER A 173 -9.62 3.12 18.99
C SER A 173 -10.83 3.72 19.72
N ALA A 174 -10.81 5.05 19.96
CA ALA A 174 -11.96 5.78 20.49
C ALA A 174 -13.22 5.68 19.62
N SER A 175 -13.07 5.41 18.32
CA SER A 175 -14.17 5.15 17.36
C SER A 175 -14.65 3.69 17.39
N GLY A 176 -14.01 2.80 18.16
CA GLY A 176 -14.36 1.39 18.26
C GLY A 176 -13.73 0.51 17.17
N GLU A 177 -12.82 1.05 16.36
CA GLU A 177 -12.05 0.29 15.38
C GLU A 177 -10.92 -0.48 16.06
N SER A 178 -10.58 -1.65 15.55
CA SER A 178 -9.40 -2.39 15.97
C SER A 178 -8.17 -1.90 15.20
N ILE A 179 -7.13 -1.48 15.92
CA ILE A 179 -5.86 -1.00 15.32
C ILE A 179 -4.74 -1.90 15.81
N ALA A 180 -3.88 -2.33 14.88
CA ALA A 180 -2.66 -3.07 15.20
C ALA A 180 -1.46 -2.42 14.53
N ASP A 181 -0.35 -2.29 15.28
CA ASP A 181 0.93 -1.81 14.78
C ASP A 181 1.89 -3.01 14.65
N ILE A 182 2.26 -3.34 13.41
CA ILE A 182 3.10 -4.49 13.07
C ILE A 182 4.49 -4.00 12.71
N ASN A 183 5.53 -4.62 13.28
CA ASN A 183 6.90 -4.26 12.98
C ASN A 183 7.31 -4.76 11.60
N LEU A 184 7.60 -3.83 10.69
CA LEU A 184 7.95 -4.13 9.30
C LEU A 184 9.21 -5.01 9.19
N LYS A 185 10.21 -4.77 10.03
CA LYS A 185 11.45 -5.55 10.02
C LYS A 185 11.21 -6.99 10.46
N SER A 186 10.44 -7.20 11.53
CA SER A 186 10.09 -8.54 12.03
C SER A 186 9.26 -9.30 10.99
N LEU A 187 8.34 -8.61 10.32
CA LEU A 187 7.52 -9.17 9.25
C LEU A 187 8.38 -9.63 8.06
N MET A 188 9.36 -8.81 7.63
CA MET A 188 10.22 -9.11 6.48
C MET A 188 11.30 -10.16 6.79
N ASP A 189 11.77 -10.22 8.02
CA ASP A 189 12.81 -11.20 8.44
C ASP A 189 12.24 -12.60 8.66
N GLU A 190 10.92 -12.83 8.54
CA GLU A 190 10.20 -14.11 8.74
C GLU A 190 10.50 -14.79 10.11
N ARG A 191 11.10 -14.05 11.04
CA ARG A 191 11.48 -14.59 12.36
C ARG A 191 10.28 -14.79 13.27
N ASN A 192 9.25 -14.00 13.09
CA ASN A 192 8.02 -14.02 13.86
C ASN A 192 6.84 -14.26 12.92
N PRO A 193 6.42 -15.52 12.71
CA PRO A 193 5.25 -15.82 11.85
C PRO A 193 3.97 -15.12 12.30
N GLU A 194 3.89 -14.75 13.58
CA GLU A 194 2.75 -14.05 14.20
C GLU A 194 2.56 -12.62 13.64
N GLU A 195 3.62 -12.00 13.11
CA GLU A 195 3.55 -10.69 12.46
C GLU A 195 2.86 -10.76 11.09
N ASN A 196 2.90 -11.91 10.42
CA ASN A 196 2.28 -12.12 9.12
C ASN A 196 0.82 -12.56 9.26
N ILE A 197 0.00 -11.66 9.78
CA ILE A 197 -1.42 -11.94 10.04
C ILE A 197 -2.23 -12.04 8.74
N LEU A 198 -3.38 -12.71 8.83
CA LEU A 198 -4.39 -12.70 7.79
C LEU A 198 -5.14 -11.36 7.81
N VAL A 199 -5.12 -10.68 6.70
CA VAL A 199 -5.91 -9.47 6.49
C VAL A 199 -7.33 -9.83 6.07
N GLN A 200 -8.26 -8.97 6.38
CA GLN A 200 -9.66 -9.14 6.01
C GLN A 200 -10.08 -8.07 4.99
N PRO A 201 -11.14 -8.32 4.26
CA PRO A 201 -11.79 -7.29 3.46
C PRO A 201 -12.09 -6.05 4.28
N HIS A 202 -12.02 -4.90 3.64
CA HIS A 202 -12.23 -3.57 4.23
C HIS A 202 -11.15 -3.14 5.24
N ASP A 203 -10.13 -3.94 5.50
CA ASP A 203 -8.97 -3.49 6.27
C ASP A 203 -8.28 -2.32 5.55
N VAL A 204 -7.82 -1.36 6.34
CA VAL A 204 -6.97 -0.26 5.87
C VAL A 204 -5.55 -0.51 6.36
N ILE A 205 -4.64 -0.77 5.43
CA ILE A 205 -3.22 -1.00 5.69
C ILE A 205 -2.48 0.30 5.40
N SER A 206 -1.91 0.92 6.41
CA SER A 206 -1.19 2.19 6.32
C SER A 206 0.28 2.02 6.66
N ILE A 207 1.15 2.41 5.75
CA ILE A 207 2.59 2.43 5.96
C ILE A 207 3.05 3.90 5.95
N PRO A 208 3.27 4.52 7.11
CA PRO A 208 3.75 5.90 7.17
C PRO A 208 5.16 6.00 6.59
N LEU A 209 5.53 7.20 6.16
CA LEU A 209 6.93 7.50 5.83
C LEU A 209 7.80 7.43 7.09
N ALA A 210 9.06 7.09 6.89
CA ALA A 210 10.05 7.13 7.97
C ALA A 210 10.21 8.56 8.49
N GLU A 211 10.21 8.69 9.80
CA GLU A 211 10.59 9.95 10.43
C GLU A 211 12.06 10.26 10.16
N VAL A 212 12.36 11.51 9.84
CA VAL A 212 13.70 11.97 9.47
C VAL A 212 14.17 13.10 10.38
N VAL A 213 15.51 13.22 10.54
CA VAL A 213 16.18 14.41 11.01
C VAL A 213 17.00 14.99 9.86
N TYR A 214 17.14 16.29 9.83
CA TYR A 214 17.90 16.97 8.80
C TYR A 214 19.24 17.46 9.34
N VAL A 215 20.32 17.22 8.61
CA VAL A 215 21.64 17.77 8.90
C VAL A 215 22.03 18.67 7.73
N VAL A 216 22.24 19.95 8.00
CA VAL A 216 22.53 20.96 6.99
C VAL A 216 23.69 21.84 7.35
N GLY A 217 24.32 22.45 6.35
CA GLY A 217 25.48 23.32 6.50
C GLY A 217 26.80 22.63 6.24
N ASN A 218 27.83 22.92 7.03
CA ASN A 218 29.20 22.44 6.76
C ASN A 218 29.46 21.04 7.32
N VAL A 219 28.84 20.06 6.67
CA VAL A 219 29.05 18.61 6.84
C VAL A 219 29.43 18.00 5.50
N LYS A 220 30.02 16.83 5.47
CA LYS A 220 30.41 16.16 4.24
C LYS A 220 29.20 15.74 3.41
N ARG A 221 28.14 15.29 4.07
CA ARG A 221 26.88 14.87 3.46
C ARG A 221 25.70 15.54 4.14
N ALA A 222 25.22 16.65 3.56
CA ALA A 222 24.01 17.29 4.02
C ALA A 222 22.76 16.55 3.48
N GLY A 223 21.68 16.45 4.27
CA GLY A 223 20.45 15.80 3.85
C GLY A 223 19.54 15.39 5.00
N GLY A 224 18.47 14.68 4.66
CA GLY A 224 17.58 14.05 5.61
C GLY A 224 18.03 12.61 5.92
N PHE A 225 18.02 12.25 7.19
CA PHE A 225 18.44 10.94 7.65
C PHE A 225 17.31 10.28 8.44
N PRO A 226 16.87 9.07 8.07
CA PRO A 226 15.79 8.39 8.76
C PRO A 226 16.21 7.97 10.17
N LEU A 227 15.28 8.04 11.11
CA LEU A 227 15.50 7.61 12.49
C LEU A 227 15.64 6.08 12.64
N GLY A 228 15.29 5.32 11.60
CA GLY A 228 15.44 3.86 11.58
C GLY A 228 14.60 3.14 12.62
N GLY A 229 13.42 3.64 12.94
CA GLY A 229 12.50 3.09 13.94
C GLY A 229 12.85 3.42 15.39
N LYS A 230 13.86 4.26 15.61
CA LYS A 230 14.16 4.80 16.95
C LYS A 230 13.34 6.06 17.20
N PRO A 231 12.84 6.28 18.40
CA PRO A 231 12.08 7.49 18.72
C PRO A 231 12.92 8.77 18.60
N ASN A 232 14.22 8.63 18.70
CA ASN A 232 15.18 9.76 18.71
C ASN A 232 16.52 9.32 18.12
N LEU A 233 17.25 10.28 17.58
CA LEU A 233 18.62 10.14 17.11
C LEU A 233 19.53 11.11 17.87
N SER A 234 20.72 10.69 18.29
CA SER A 234 21.65 11.64 18.94
C SER A 234 22.35 12.51 17.90
N VAL A 235 22.82 13.68 18.34
CA VAL A 235 23.59 14.60 17.48
C VAL A 235 24.84 13.94 16.93
N LEU A 236 25.55 13.12 17.73
CA LEU A 236 26.71 12.36 17.25
C LEU A 236 26.32 11.30 16.21
N GLN A 237 25.19 10.62 16.39
CA GLN A 237 24.69 9.67 15.41
C GLN A 237 24.30 10.35 14.11
N ALA A 238 23.57 11.48 14.18
CA ALA A 238 23.22 12.28 13.01
C ALA A 238 24.47 12.78 12.25
N LEU A 239 25.46 13.25 13.00
CA LEU A 239 26.73 13.69 12.43
C LEU A 239 27.50 12.53 11.77
N SER A 240 27.46 11.34 12.36
CA SER A 240 28.06 10.13 11.76
C SER A 240 27.36 9.75 10.44
N LEU A 241 26.03 9.83 10.36
CA LEU A 241 25.28 9.61 9.14
C LEU A 241 25.59 10.67 8.06
N ALA A 242 25.90 11.91 8.48
CA ALA A 242 26.35 13.00 7.64
C ALA A 242 27.85 12.92 7.28
N GLU A 243 28.52 11.79 7.57
CA GLU A 243 29.94 11.54 7.28
C GLU A 243 30.91 12.51 7.98
N GLY A 244 30.42 13.19 9.03
CA GLY A 244 31.19 14.11 9.85
C GLY A 244 31.21 15.55 9.35
N LEU A 245 32.02 16.37 10.01
CA LEU A 245 32.15 17.80 9.73
C LEU A 245 33.00 18.04 8.49
N ASP A 246 32.64 19.08 7.74
CA ASP A 246 33.53 19.65 6.71
C ASP A 246 34.67 20.46 7.37
N ALA A 247 35.81 20.65 6.65
CA ALA A 247 36.96 21.38 7.13
C ALA A 247 36.66 22.85 7.51
N ARG A 248 35.63 23.45 6.92
CA ARG A 248 35.19 24.81 7.19
C ARG A 248 34.12 24.93 8.27
N ALA A 249 33.69 23.81 8.87
CA ALA A 249 32.64 23.81 9.89
C ALA A 249 33.04 24.63 11.12
N SER A 250 32.03 25.24 11.74
CA SER A 250 32.13 25.88 13.05
C SER A 250 31.42 25.06 14.13
N PRO A 251 32.08 24.03 14.69
CA PRO A 251 31.41 23.07 15.56
C PRO A 251 30.93 23.65 16.91
N LYS A 252 31.48 24.78 17.32
CA LYS A 252 31.03 25.48 18.55
C LYS A 252 29.72 26.23 18.39
N ASN A 253 29.34 26.54 17.14
CA ASN A 253 28.18 27.40 16.85
C ASN A 253 27.08 26.62 16.14
N ALA A 254 27.06 25.30 16.26
CA ALA A 254 25.97 24.49 15.75
C ALA A 254 24.66 24.78 16.51
N ARG A 255 23.55 24.56 15.85
CA ARG A 255 22.21 24.80 16.41
C ARG A 255 21.27 23.70 15.99
N ILE A 256 20.35 23.34 16.88
CA ILE A 256 19.17 22.55 16.56
C ILE A 256 18.04 23.53 16.33
N LEU A 257 17.43 23.46 15.15
CA LEU A 257 16.24 24.21 14.80
C LEU A 257 15.06 23.26 14.92
N ARG A 258 14.12 23.58 15.77
CA ARG A 258 12.90 22.80 16.01
C ARG A 258 11.70 23.67 15.72
N ARG A 259 10.76 23.16 14.91
CA ARG A 259 9.50 23.87 14.66
C ARG A 259 8.70 23.89 15.97
N SER A 260 8.18 25.06 16.34
CA SER A 260 7.19 25.16 17.41
C SER A 260 5.87 24.52 16.96
N THR A 261 5.19 23.87 17.89
CA THR A 261 3.81 23.36 17.67
C THR A 261 2.76 24.45 17.89
N ASP A 262 3.17 25.58 18.43
CA ASP A 262 2.29 26.71 18.73
C ASP A 262 2.16 27.65 17.52
N ALA A 263 1.07 28.37 17.44
CA ALA A 263 0.64 29.18 16.29
C ALA A 263 1.59 30.32 15.84
N ASP A 264 2.61 30.60 16.63
CA ASP A 264 3.66 31.60 16.35
C ASP A 264 4.88 30.96 15.70
N ASP A 265 4.81 30.50 14.51
CA ASP A 265 5.76 29.86 13.59
C ASP A 265 7.29 30.14 13.79
N GLU A 266 7.73 30.57 14.97
CA GLU A 266 9.14 30.79 15.32
C GLU A 266 9.83 29.48 15.67
N ALA A 267 10.83 29.12 14.87
CA ALA A 267 11.67 27.96 15.12
C ALA A 267 12.49 28.15 16.41
N ILE A 268 12.31 27.25 17.35
CA ILE A 268 13.11 27.22 18.58
C ILE A 268 14.54 26.86 18.21
N GLN A 269 15.48 27.78 18.48
CA GLN A 269 16.90 27.56 18.22
C GLN A 269 17.62 27.17 19.51
N THR A 270 18.12 25.93 19.56
CA THR A 270 18.92 25.45 20.68
C THR A 270 20.39 25.40 20.29
N PRO A 271 21.29 26.19 20.92
CA PRO A 271 22.72 26.14 20.60
C PRO A 271 23.33 24.81 21.06
N VAL A 272 24.25 24.27 20.25
CA VAL A 272 24.94 23.00 20.52
C VAL A 272 26.44 23.16 20.27
N ASP A 273 27.26 22.92 21.28
CA ASP A 273 28.72 22.87 21.14
C ASP A 273 29.18 21.46 20.73
N LEU A 274 29.21 21.20 19.43
CA LEU A 274 29.67 19.92 18.88
C LEU A 274 31.14 19.64 19.26
N LYS A 275 31.98 20.67 19.45
CA LYS A 275 33.36 20.49 19.85
C LYS A 275 33.47 19.93 21.27
N ALA A 276 32.64 20.40 22.17
CA ALA A 276 32.59 19.89 23.53
C ALA A 276 32.03 18.48 23.60
N ILE A 277 31.00 18.17 22.79
CA ILE A 277 30.40 16.84 22.72
C ILE A 277 31.39 15.84 22.16
N LEU A 278 32.07 16.15 21.03
CA LEU A 278 33.08 15.29 20.41
C LEU A 278 34.29 15.06 21.32
N ALA A 279 34.62 16.03 22.20
CA ALA A 279 35.67 15.89 23.19
C ALA A 279 35.24 15.16 24.48
N GLY A 280 33.99 14.72 24.58
CA GLY A 280 33.42 14.08 25.80
C GLY A 280 33.22 15.05 26.98
N LYS A 281 33.30 16.37 26.75
CA LYS A 281 33.16 17.42 27.78
C LYS A 281 31.71 17.89 27.96
N ALA A 282 30.81 17.57 27.06
CA ALA A 282 29.39 17.85 27.12
C ALA A 282 28.59 16.59 26.81
N LYS A 283 27.38 16.52 27.35
CA LYS A 283 26.45 15.40 27.03
C LYS A 283 25.97 15.51 25.59
N ASP A 284 25.81 14.35 24.94
CA ASP A 284 25.20 14.27 23.63
C ASP A 284 23.74 14.70 23.69
N VAL A 285 23.28 15.45 22.69
CA VAL A 285 21.93 16.01 22.63
C VAL A 285 21.08 15.12 21.71
N THR A 286 19.83 14.95 22.08
CA THR A 286 18.87 14.12 21.34
C THR A 286 18.09 14.97 20.36
N LEU A 287 18.07 14.52 19.10
CA LEU A 287 17.25 15.07 18.03
C LEU A 287 15.91 14.32 17.99
N ARG A 288 14.85 15.05 17.79
CA ARG A 288 13.49 14.53 17.56
C ARG A 288 13.19 14.49 16.07
N PRO A 289 12.15 13.77 15.65
CA PRO A 289 11.66 13.84 14.26
C PRO A 289 11.49 15.28 13.78
N ASN A 290 11.93 15.54 12.55
CA ASN A 290 11.89 16.84 11.88
C ASN A 290 12.80 17.93 12.48
N ASP A 291 13.67 17.61 13.47
CA ASP A 291 14.70 18.55 13.91
C ASP A 291 15.72 18.77 12.78
N ILE A 292 16.23 20.00 12.69
CA ILE A 292 17.30 20.38 11.77
C ILE A 292 18.55 20.69 12.57
N LEU A 293 19.59 19.89 12.42
CA LEU A 293 20.93 20.19 12.94
C LEU A 293 21.68 21.07 11.93
N PHE A 294 21.84 22.34 12.26
CA PHE A 294 22.52 23.31 11.42
C PHE A 294 23.97 23.54 11.90
N ILE A 295 24.94 23.35 11.01
CA ILE A 295 26.36 23.56 11.27
C ILE A 295 26.88 24.74 10.41
N PRO A 296 27.10 25.94 10.98
CA PRO A 296 27.54 27.09 10.21
C PRO A 296 29.00 27.00 9.78
N ASN A 297 29.38 27.83 8.81
CA ASN A 297 30.76 28.01 8.37
C ASN A 297 31.55 28.84 9.44
N SER A 298 32.83 28.52 9.61
CA SER A 298 33.74 29.26 10.48
C SER A 298 33.97 30.72 10.03
N ALA A 299 33.82 31.01 8.72
CA ALA A 299 33.95 32.36 8.15
C ALA A 299 32.66 33.21 8.34
N ALA A 300 31.52 32.63 8.68
CA ALA A 300 30.24 33.32 8.74
C ALA A 300 29.98 34.03 10.08
N LYS A 301 30.98 34.57 10.74
CA LYS A 301 30.81 35.35 11.99
C LYS A 301 29.96 36.61 11.83
N SER A 302 29.55 36.98 10.64
CA SER A 302 28.83 38.24 10.36
C SER A 302 27.55 38.14 9.52
N ALA A 303 27.18 36.98 9.03
CA ALA A 303 25.92 36.82 8.29
C ALA A 303 24.78 36.48 9.27
N GLY A 304 24.08 37.50 9.67
CA GLY A 304 22.95 37.43 10.60
C GLY A 304 21.76 36.58 10.08
N VAL A 305 20.79 36.45 10.93
CA VAL A 305 19.49 35.75 10.93
C VAL A 305 18.80 35.50 9.56
N ARG A 306 19.06 36.33 8.56
CA ARG A 306 18.44 36.22 7.20
C ARG A 306 18.79 34.93 6.43
N THR A 307 19.92 34.29 6.72
CA THR A 307 20.34 33.04 6.04
C THR A 307 19.57 31.83 6.57
N ILE A 308 19.06 31.91 7.80
CA ILE A 308 18.34 30.81 8.46
C ILE A 308 16.90 30.76 7.98
N GLU A 309 16.26 31.91 7.76
CA GLU A 309 14.90 31.97 7.20
C GLU A 309 14.83 31.40 5.77
N ALA A 310 15.86 31.68 4.96
CA ALA A 310 15.96 31.10 3.61
C ALA A 310 16.16 29.57 3.61
N LEU A 311 16.89 29.02 4.61
CA LEU A 311 17.08 27.57 4.76
C LEU A 311 15.83 26.86 5.27
N LEU A 312 15.06 27.50 6.15
CA LEU A 312 13.77 27.00 6.61
C LEU A 312 12.75 26.92 5.45
N GLN A 313 12.73 27.92 4.58
CA GLN A 313 11.86 27.93 3.40
C GLN A 313 12.22 26.80 2.40
N VAL A 314 13.49 26.50 2.21
CA VAL A 314 13.93 25.39 1.33
C VAL A 314 13.55 24.04 1.93
N ALA A 315 13.73 23.84 3.24
CA ALA A 315 13.36 22.59 3.92
C ALA A 315 11.83 22.36 3.92
N THR A 316 11.03 23.43 3.97
CA THR A 316 9.56 23.36 3.89
C THR A 316 9.05 23.17 2.45
N GLY A 317 9.77 23.71 1.45
CA GLY A 317 9.41 23.57 0.03
C GLY A 317 9.58 22.15 -0.51
N VAL A 318 10.53 21.38 0.02
CA VAL A 318 10.73 19.98 -0.38
C VAL A 318 9.65 19.06 0.18
N ALA A 319 9.02 19.40 1.30
CA ALA A 319 7.95 18.61 1.90
C ALA A 319 6.58 18.75 1.21
N MET A 320 6.40 19.72 0.31
CA MET A 320 5.12 19.96 -0.38
C MET A 320 5.06 19.39 -1.81
N HIS A 321 6.06 18.64 -2.26
CA HIS A 321 6.11 18.11 -3.65
C HIS A 321 6.19 16.57 -3.72
N TYR A 322 5.64 15.87 -2.72
CA TYR A 322 5.46 14.42 -2.77
C TYR A 322 4.06 14.03 -2.33
#